data_89e759e991636f4036fbf6be6de8cfb6
#
_entry.id   89e759e991636f4036fbf6be6de8cfb6
#
_cell.length_a   1.000
_cell.length_b   1.000
_cell.length_c   1.000
_cell.angle_alpha   90.00
_cell.angle_beta   90.00
_cell.angle_gamma   90.00
#
_symmetry.space_group_name_H-M   'P 1'
#
loop_
_entity.id
_entity.type
_entity.pdbx_description
1 polymer ?
#
loop_
_entity_poly.entity_id
_entity_poly.type
_entity_poly.pdbx_seq_one_letter_code
_entity_poly.pdbx_strand_id
1 'polypeptide(L)'
;MGSSRFFLLFALFIIGTVVGGQAIFSRVPLDQALLKAQSGRPISGNITAGSEESIIPLERQGGVWIARVEFNDLHPAKLIVDTGASFTTISEDLAFDAGIKSDPQHPSINLFTAGGNVQATMGIAPRIRVGQAGRDDVRVVIHTIPNLPDGIDGLLGLSFFDRFMVRLDHSQHQLHLTPKSS
;
A
#
# COMPACT_ATOMS: atom_id res chain seq x y z
N MET A 1 -32.31 22.99 10.94
CA MET A 1 -31.35 23.58 10.00
C MET A 1 -30.10 22.73 10.06
N GLY A 2 -30.01 21.71 9.19
CA GLY A 2 -28.97 20.72 9.16
C GLY A 2 -27.85 21.12 8.21
N SER A 3 -26.67 21.32 8.75
CA SER A 3 -25.48 21.59 7.98
C SER A 3 -25.00 20.28 7.35
N SER A 4 -25.28 20.10 6.07
CA SER A 4 -24.73 19.00 5.25
C SER A 4 -23.26 19.28 5.02
N ARG A 5 -22.39 18.63 5.82
CA ARG A 5 -20.95 18.63 5.57
C ARG A 5 -20.68 17.65 4.43
N PHE A 6 -20.51 18.19 3.23
CA PHE A 6 -19.94 17.48 2.10
C PHE A 6 -18.53 16.98 2.47
N PHE A 7 -18.42 15.71 2.81
CA PHE A 7 -17.13 15.04 2.85
C PHE A 7 -16.67 14.84 1.42
N LEU A 8 -15.74 15.69 0.99
CA LEU A 8 -15.02 15.51 -0.25
C LEU A 8 -14.05 14.33 -0.03
N LEU A 9 -14.42 13.15 -0.53
CA LEU A 9 -13.56 11.98 -0.59
C LEU A 9 -12.40 12.28 -1.54
N PHE A 10 -11.24 12.59 -0.99
CA PHE A 10 -10.01 12.57 -1.75
C PHE A 10 -9.60 11.11 -1.98
N ALA A 11 -10.00 10.56 -3.12
CA ALA A 11 -9.32 9.41 -3.66
C ALA A 11 -7.87 9.83 -3.93
N LEU A 12 -6.92 9.19 -3.27
CA LEU A 12 -5.50 9.44 -3.49
C LEU A 12 -5.09 8.81 -4.83
N PHE A 13 -5.49 9.48 -5.93
CA PHE A 13 -5.05 9.10 -7.27
C PHE A 13 -3.61 9.57 -7.45
N ILE A 14 -2.65 8.65 -7.46
CA ILE A 14 -1.32 8.91 -8.01
C ILE A 14 -1.42 8.79 -9.52
N ILE A 15 -1.99 9.81 -10.16
CA ILE A 15 -1.90 9.98 -11.62
C ILE A 15 -0.89 11.09 -11.86
N GLY A 16 0.24 10.73 -12.43
CA GLY A 16 1.16 11.69 -13.01
C GLY A 16 0.52 12.34 -14.23
N THR A 17 -0.12 13.49 -14.08
CA THR A 17 -0.54 14.32 -15.19
C THR A 17 0.57 15.32 -15.51
N VAL A 18 1.16 15.16 -16.68
CA VAL A 18 2.04 16.13 -17.31
C VAL A 18 1.21 17.32 -17.77
N VAL A 19 1.38 18.49 -17.15
CA VAL A 19 0.93 19.77 -17.70
C VAL A 19 2.16 20.50 -18.25
N GLY A 20 2.07 20.86 -19.51
CA GLY A 20 3.10 21.39 -20.37
C GLY A 20 3.98 22.51 -19.79
N GLY A 21 5.23 22.20 -19.68
CA GLY A 21 6.35 23.11 -19.56
C GLY A 21 7.56 22.34 -20.03
N GLN A 22 8.30 22.89 -21.01
CA GLN A 22 9.47 22.25 -21.58
C GLN A 22 10.54 22.03 -20.51
N ALA A 23 10.48 20.88 -19.86
CA ALA A 23 11.57 20.34 -19.06
C ALA A 23 12.32 19.37 -19.96
N ILE A 24 13.59 19.63 -20.17
CA ILE A 24 14.53 18.72 -20.80
C ILE A 24 14.59 17.46 -19.97
N PHE A 25 13.76 16.48 -20.34
CA PHE A 25 13.85 15.14 -19.78
C PHE A 25 15.15 14.52 -20.27
N SER A 26 16.18 14.59 -19.46
CA SER A 26 17.22 13.56 -19.52
C SER A 26 16.50 12.25 -19.23
N ARG A 27 16.24 11.48 -20.28
CA ARG A 27 15.71 10.12 -20.20
C ARG A 27 16.71 9.29 -19.39
N VAL A 28 16.54 9.23 -18.07
CA VAL A 28 17.03 8.09 -17.34
C VAL A 28 16.01 7.00 -17.63
N PRO A 29 16.35 5.96 -18.39
CA PRO A 29 15.41 4.90 -18.68
C PRO A 29 14.97 4.28 -17.35
N LEU A 30 13.65 4.21 -17.15
CA LEU A 30 13.02 3.66 -15.95
C LEU A 30 13.53 2.24 -15.62
N ASP A 31 13.90 1.50 -16.67
CA ASP A 31 14.47 0.16 -16.59
C ASP A 31 15.86 0.14 -15.94
N GLN A 32 16.69 1.17 -16.08
CA GLN A 32 17.99 1.19 -15.39
C GLN A 32 17.89 1.53 -13.90
N ALA A 33 16.92 2.33 -13.49
CA ALA A 33 16.67 2.58 -12.07
C ALA A 33 16.10 1.32 -11.39
N LEU A 34 15.22 0.60 -12.09
CA LEU A 34 14.70 -0.70 -11.66
C LEU A 34 15.78 -1.80 -11.65
N LEU A 35 16.66 -1.84 -12.66
CA LEU A 35 17.76 -2.81 -12.73
C LEU A 35 18.85 -2.55 -11.69
N LYS A 36 19.10 -1.29 -11.34
CA LYS A 36 20.06 -0.95 -10.28
C LYS A 36 19.52 -1.20 -8.88
N ALA A 37 18.19 -1.18 -8.71
CA ALA A 37 17.53 -1.63 -7.47
C ALA A 37 17.51 -3.17 -7.33
N GLN A 38 17.76 -3.90 -8.43
CA GLN A 38 17.79 -5.38 -8.45
C GLN A 38 19.16 -5.99 -8.21
N SER A 39 20.24 -5.20 -8.10
CA SER A 39 21.59 -5.74 -7.83
C SER A 39 21.90 -6.00 -6.35
N GLY A 40 21.00 -5.65 -5.46
CA GLY A 40 21.01 -6.17 -4.10
C GLY A 40 20.04 -7.34 -4.01
N ARG A 41 20.49 -8.53 -3.59
CA ARG A 41 19.76 -9.79 -3.41
C ARG A 41 18.27 -9.69 -3.69
N PRO A 42 17.67 -10.49 -4.60
CA PRO A 42 16.23 -10.50 -4.74
C PRO A 42 15.66 -10.77 -3.35
N ILE A 43 14.90 -9.81 -2.81
CA ILE A 43 14.04 -10.09 -1.68
C ILE A 43 12.97 -11.00 -2.27
N SER A 44 13.26 -12.29 -2.26
CA SER A 44 12.33 -13.33 -2.63
C SER A 44 11.31 -13.40 -1.50
N GLY A 45 10.40 -12.43 -1.49
CA GLY A 45 9.26 -12.48 -0.58
C GLY A 45 8.47 -13.74 -0.93
N ASN A 46 8.66 -14.79 -0.17
CA ASN A 46 7.89 -16.00 -0.32
C ASN A 46 6.42 -15.70 -0.06
N ILE A 47 5.56 -16.14 -0.97
CA ILE A 47 4.14 -16.22 -0.70
C ILE A 47 3.98 -17.38 0.29
N THR A 48 3.62 -17.07 1.52
CA THR A 48 3.23 -18.06 2.53
C THR A 48 1.74 -18.40 2.43
N ALA A 49 1.11 -18.04 1.30
CA ALA A 49 -0.27 -18.39 1.00
C ALA A 49 -0.34 -19.81 0.42
N GLY A 50 -1.35 -20.56 0.80
CA GLY A 50 -1.77 -21.74 0.03
C GLY A 50 -2.00 -21.38 -1.44
N SER A 51 -1.98 -22.38 -2.33
CA SER A 51 -2.22 -22.21 -3.77
C SER A 51 -3.65 -21.76 -4.12
N GLU A 52 -4.48 -21.50 -3.13
CA GLU A 52 -5.91 -21.22 -3.26
C GLU A 52 -6.21 -19.72 -3.13
N GLU A 53 -7.34 -19.32 -3.74
CA GLU A 53 -7.90 -17.98 -3.63
C GLU A 53 -8.25 -17.67 -2.16
N SER A 54 -7.83 -16.51 -1.68
CA SER A 54 -8.24 -15.99 -0.37
C SER A 54 -9.40 -15.01 -0.57
N ILE A 55 -10.52 -15.25 0.09
CA ILE A 55 -11.70 -14.39 0.08
C ILE A 55 -11.78 -13.64 1.41
N ILE A 56 -11.67 -12.33 1.37
CA ILE A 56 -11.56 -11.47 2.52
C ILE A 56 -12.80 -10.58 2.61
N PRO A 57 -13.56 -10.61 3.73
CA PRO A 57 -14.65 -9.68 3.94
C PRO A 57 -14.11 -8.26 4.14
N LEU A 58 -14.78 -7.28 3.54
CA LEU A 58 -14.44 -5.88 3.65
C LEU A 58 -15.48 -5.12 4.44
N GLU A 59 -15.01 -4.17 5.24
CA GLU A 59 -15.85 -3.14 5.84
C GLU A 59 -15.95 -1.95 4.87
N ARG A 60 -17.08 -1.22 4.90
CA ARG A 60 -17.24 0.00 4.12
C ARG A 60 -17.45 1.18 5.04
N GLN A 61 -16.59 2.19 4.92
CA GLN A 61 -16.68 3.41 5.69
C GLN A 61 -16.37 4.62 4.81
N GLY A 62 -17.24 5.63 4.80
CA GLY A 62 -16.98 6.86 4.05
C GLY A 62 -16.81 6.67 2.53
N GLY A 63 -17.31 5.55 1.97
CA GLY A 63 -17.17 5.24 0.54
C GLY A 63 -15.93 4.45 0.16
N VAL A 64 -15.01 4.18 1.10
CA VAL A 64 -13.81 3.36 0.88
C VAL A 64 -14.01 1.95 1.42
N TRP A 65 -13.24 0.99 0.89
CA TRP A 65 -13.19 -0.39 1.33
C TRP A 65 -12.03 -0.59 2.29
N ILE A 66 -12.30 -1.24 3.41
CA ILE A 66 -11.35 -1.44 4.50
C ILE A 66 -11.15 -2.92 4.70
N ALA A 67 -9.90 -3.37 4.68
CA ALA A 67 -9.49 -4.71 5.03
C ALA A 67 -8.87 -4.74 6.43
N ARG A 68 -9.09 -5.85 7.14
CA ARG A 68 -8.32 -6.18 8.34
C ARG A 68 -7.03 -6.83 7.92
N VAL A 69 -5.94 -6.28 8.40
CA VAL A 69 -4.57 -6.66 8.05
C VAL A 69 -3.82 -7.01 9.34
N GLU A 70 -2.96 -7.99 9.29
CA GLU A 70 -2.07 -8.31 10.40
C GLU A 70 -0.63 -8.09 9.99
N PHE A 71 0.11 -7.38 10.81
CA PHE A 71 1.55 -7.18 10.66
C PHE A 71 2.29 -8.06 11.66
N ASN A 72 3.28 -8.81 11.15
CA ASN A 72 4.15 -9.69 11.95
C ASN A 72 3.37 -10.68 12.83
N ASP A 73 2.20 -11.14 12.36
CA ASP A 73 1.26 -12.09 12.99
C ASP A 73 0.72 -11.67 14.36
N LEU A 74 0.96 -10.44 14.81
CA LEU A 74 0.62 -9.98 16.16
C LEU A 74 -0.08 -8.61 16.19
N HIS A 75 0.09 -7.79 15.16
CA HIS A 75 -0.38 -6.40 15.17
C HIS A 75 -1.52 -6.21 14.16
N PRO A 76 -2.78 -6.27 14.62
CA PRO A 76 -3.92 -6.03 13.77
C PRO A 76 -4.04 -4.55 13.40
N ALA A 77 -4.40 -4.29 12.16
CA ALA A 77 -4.62 -2.96 11.63
C ALA A 77 -5.80 -2.94 10.67
N LYS A 78 -6.35 -1.75 10.40
CA LYS A 78 -7.36 -1.53 9.39
C LYS A 78 -6.79 -0.66 8.29
N LEU A 79 -6.71 -1.19 7.08
CA LEU A 79 -6.18 -0.45 5.94
C LEU A 79 -7.23 -0.30 4.86
N ILE A 80 -7.24 0.87 4.21
CA ILE A 80 -8.03 1.09 2.99
C ILE A 80 -7.42 0.26 1.87
N VAL A 81 -8.25 -0.51 1.16
CA VAL A 81 -7.85 -1.23 -0.06
C VAL A 81 -7.66 -0.21 -1.18
N ASP A 82 -6.42 0.03 -1.58
CA ASP A 82 -6.07 1.03 -2.60
C ASP A 82 -5.13 0.44 -3.67
N THR A 83 -5.73 -0.06 -4.75
CA THR A 83 -4.98 -0.60 -5.89
C THR A 83 -4.29 0.49 -6.74
N GLY A 84 -4.53 1.76 -6.45
CA GLY A 84 -3.86 2.91 -7.07
C GLY A 84 -2.60 3.34 -6.33
N ALA A 85 -2.45 2.97 -5.06
CA ALA A 85 -1.25 3.26 -4.28
C ALA A 85 -0.11 2.30 -4.63
N SER A 86 1.06 2.83 -4.98
CA SER A 86 2.25 2.01 -5.32
C SER A 86 2.75 1.20 -4.12
N PHE A 87 2.61 1.75 -2.93
CA PHE A 87 3.07 1.13 -1.69
C PHE A 87 1.96 1.00 -0.67
N THR A 88 2.01 -0.06 0.12
CA THR A 88 1.30 -0.11 1.39
C THR A 88 1.87 0.99 2.29
N THR A 89 1.00 1.87 2.77
CA THR A 89 1.38 2.99 3.62
C THR A 89 0.77 2.80 4.99
N ILE A 90 1.57 2.93 6.03
CA ILE A 90 1.16 2.74 7.43
C ILE A 90 1.55 3.94 8.27
N SER A 91 0.83 4.15 9.36
CA SER A 91 1.15 5.19 10.33
C SER A 91 2.49 4.92 11.03
N GLU A 92 3.09 5.96 11.58
CA GLU A 92 4.32 5.85 12.37
C GLU A 92 4.08 5.02 13.64
N ASP A 93 2.91 5.18 14.28
CA ASP A 93 2.53 4.43 15.48
C ASP A 93 2.43 2.93 15.16
N LEU A 94 1.72 2.55 14.09
CA LEU A 94 1.65 1.14 13.69
C LEU A 94 3.02 0.56 13.33
N ALA A 95 3.86 1.34 12.65
CA ALA A 95 5.21 0.91 12.32
C ALA A 95 6.05 0.65 13.58
N PHE A 96 5.94 1.52 14.57
CA PHE A 96 6.63 1.39 15.85
C PHE A 96 6.14 0.14 16.61
N ASP A 97 4.83 -0.02 16.76
CA ASP A 97 4.22 -1.13 17.47
C ASP A 97 4.54 -2.48 16.82
N ALA A 98 4.49 -2.54 15.48
CA ALA A 98 4.81 -3.74 14.72
C ALA A 98 6.32 -3.98 14.57
N GLY A 99 7.18 -3.12 15.12
CA GLY A 99 8.64 -3.26 15.04
C GLY A 99 9.18 -3.14 13.62
N ILE A 100 8.47 -2.43 12.73
CA ILE A 100 8.89 -2.22 11.35
C ILE A 100 9.98 -1.15 11.31
N LYS A 101 11.14 -1.54 10.85
CA LYS A 101 12.31 -0.65 10.76
C LYS A 101 12.43 -0.03 9.38
N SER A 102 13.10 1.13 9.32
CA SER A 102 13.41 1.74 8.03
C SER A 102 14.29 0.80 7.18
N ASP A 103 14.06 0.85 5.86
CA ASP A 103 14.90 0.13 4.91
C ASP A 103 16.31 0.74 4.90
N PRO A 104 17.36 0.01 5.30
CA PRO A 104 18.71 0.57 5.37
C PRO A 104 19.30 0.91 3.99
N GLN A 105 18.76 0.33 2.91
CA GLN A 105 19.21 0.58 1.54
C GLN A 105 18.48 1.77 0.90
N HIS A 106 17.22 1.96 1.27
CA HIS A 106 16.36 3.01 0.74
C HIS A 106 15.57 3.67 1.90
N PRO A 107 16.21 4.46 2.76
CA PRO A 107 15.58 4.92 4.00
C PRO A 107 14.48 5.96 3.76
N SER A 108 14.44 6.60 2.59
CA SER A 108 13.44 7.62 2.28
C SER A 108 12.99 7.57 0.83
N ILE A 109 11.78 8.05 0.59
CA ILE A 109 11.16 8.18 -0.73
C ILE A 109 10.40 9.49 -0.84
N ASN A 110 10.41 10.10 -2.02
CA ASN A 110 9.51 11.20 -2.35
C ASN A 110 8.24 10.64 -2.99
N LEU A 111 7.12 10.84 -2.31
CA LEU A 111 5.80 10.45 -2.79
C LEU A 111 5.14 11.61 -3.50
N PHE A 112 4.56 11.34 -4.66
CA PHE A 112 3.67 12.25 -5.36
C PHE A 112 2.24 11.93 -4.95
N THR A 113 1.62 12.81 -4.21
CA THR A 113 0.24 12.63 -3.73
C THR A 113 -0.66 13.73 -4.30
N ALA A 114 -1.96 13.56 -4.20
CA ALA A 114 -2.92 14.62 -4.57
C ALA A 114 -2.71 15.90 -3.74
N GLY A 115 -2.14 15.80 -2.54
CA GLY A 115 -1.77 16.93 -1.67
C GLY A 115 -0.40 17.54 -1.97
N GLY A 116 0.33 17.02 -2.96
CA GLY A 116 1.70 17.47 -3.30
C GLY A 116 2.78 16.42 -3.02
N ASN A 117 4.02 16.87 -3.03
CA ASN A 117 5.18 16.01 -2.78
C ASN A 117 5.38 15.86 -1.27
N VAL A 118 5.53 14.63 -0.83
CA VAL A 118 5.79 14.28 0.57
C VAL A 118 7.04 13.41 0.64
N GLN A 119 7.97 13.77 1.52
CA GLN A 119 9.07 12.90 1.86
C GLN A 119 8.62 11.95 2.97
N ALA A 120 8.78 10.66 2.75
CA ALA A 120 8.36 9.62 3.68
C ALA A 120 9.48 8.60 3.92
N THR A 121 9.38 7.84 4.99
CA THR A 121 10.33 6.77 5.31
C THR A 121 9.91 5.48 4.63
N MET A 122 10.86 4.80 4.00
CA MET A 122 10.66 3.42 3.55
C MET A 122 10.97 2.44 4.68
N GLY A 123 10.11 1.44 4.82
CA GLY A 123 10.32 0.34 5.76
C GLY A 123 10.16 -1.01 5.08
N ILE A 124 10.54 -2.07 5.79
CA ILE A 124 10.30 -3.45 5.40
C ILE A 124 9.47 -4.10 6.49
N ALA A 125 8.23 -4.47 6.16
CA ALA A 125 7.40 -5.28 7.03
C ALA A 125 7.79 -6.75 6.85
N PRO A 126 8.30 -7.42 7.88
CA PRO A 126 8.70 -8.84 7.81
C PRO A 126 7.57 -9.74 7.32
N ARG A 127 6.35 -9.46 7.74
CA ARG A 127 5.15 -10.17 7.26
C ARG A 127 3.93 -9.26 7.25
N ILE A 128 3.14 -9.36 6.18
CA ILE A 128 1.78 -8.80 6.10
C ILE A 128 0.83 -9.93 5.74
N ARG A 129 -0.29 -10.05 6.48
CA ARG A 129 -1.33 -11.03 6.22
C ARG A 129 -2.71 -10.36 6.11
N VAL A 130 -3.48 -10.80 5.12
CA VAL A 130 -4.85 -10.35 4.86
C VAL A 130 -5.71 -11.60 4.63
N GLY A 131 -6.47 -12.00 5.63
CA GLY A 131 -7.13 -13.30 5.66
C GLY A 131 -6.12 -14.45 5.57
N GLN A 132 -6.24 -15.29 4.54
CA GLN A 132 -5.29 -16.39 4.29
C GLN A 132 -4.12 -15.97 3.39
N ALA A 133 -4.21 -14.80 2.74
CA ALA A 133 -3.15 -14.30 1.88
C ALA A 133 -2.05 -13.63 2.72
N GLY A 134 -0.84 -14.13 2.64
CA GLY A 134 0.32 -13.60 3.36
C GLY A 134 1.48 -13.28 2.43
N ARG A 135 2.28 -12.29 2.81
CA ARG A 135 3.54 -11.94 2.16
C ARG A 135 4.60 -11.58 3.17
N ASP A 136 5.79 -12.07 2.92
CA ASP A 136 6.98 -11.72 3.68
C ASP A 136 7.76 -10.61 2.98
N ASP A 137 8.55 -9.85 3.76
CA ASP A 137 9.47 -8.81 3.30
C ASP A 137 8.81 -7.76 2.39
N VAL A 138 7.67 -7.26 2.81
CA VAL A 138 6.91 -6.27 2.03
C VAL A 138 7.48 -4.87 2.29
N ARG A 139 7.85 -4.17 1.22
CA ARG A 139 8.18 -2.74 1.32
C ARG A 139 6.94 -1.94 1.65
N VAL A 140 7.06 -1.11 2.67
CA VAL A 140 6.00 -0.21 3.12
C VAL A 140 6.52 1.22 3.20
N VAL A 141 5.62 2.16 3.06
CA VAL A 141 5.87 3.56 3.37
C VAL A 141 5.37 3.82 4.78
N ILE A 142 6.22 4.40 5.61
CA ILE A 142 5.89 4.84 6.96
C ILE A 142 5.61 6.34 6.88
N HIS A 143 4.34 6.69 6.95
CA HIS A 143 3.88 8.07 6.86
C HIS A 143 2.45 8.20 7.36
N THR A 144 2.22 9.10 8.29
CA THR A 144 0.88 9.40 8.79
C THR A 144 0.09 10.18 7.73
N ILE A 145 -0.94 9.55 7.17
CA ILE A 145 -1.80 10.15 6.15
C ILE A 145 -2.83 11.03 6.85
N PRO A 146 -2.86 12.34 6.55
CA PRO A 146 -3.84 13.23 7.17
C PRO A 146 -5.27 12.91 6.72
N ASN A 147 -6.23 13.13 7.61
CA ASN A 147 -7.67 12.99 7.34
C ASN A 147 -8.15 11.57 6.97
N LEU A 148 -7.43 10.54 7.34
CA LEU A 148 -8.00 9.19 7.32
C LEU A 148 -9.20 9.11 8.27
N PRO A 149 -10.19 8.26 7.98
CA PRO A 149 -11.27 7.98 8.92
C PRO A 149 -10.73 7.43 10.25
N ASP A 150 -11.43 7.70 11.34
CA ASP A 150 -11.03 7.22 12.66
C ASP A 150 -10.84 5.70 12.69
N GLY A 151 -9.74 5.25 13.28
CA GLY A 151 -9.39 3.84 13.42
C GLY A 151 -8.89 3.19 12.14
N ILE A 152 -8.47 3.99 11.14
CA ILE A 152 -7.78 3.52 9.94
C ILE A 152 -6.30 3.86 10.04
N ASP A 153 -5.46 2.84 9.87
CA ASP A 153 -4.01 2.91 10.11
C ASP A 153 -3.21 3.17 8.84
N GLY A 154 -3.87 3.20 7.65
CA GLY A 154 -3.18 3.45 6.39
C GLY A 154 -3.86 2.89 5.16
N LEU A 155 -3.06 2.58 4.12
CA LEU A 155 -3.48 2.06 2.82
C LEU A 155 -2.81 0.71 2.53
N LEU A 156 -3.57 -0.24 2.01
CA LEU A 156 -3.05 -1.50 1.47
C LEU A 156 -2.85 -1.34 -0.04
N GLY A 157 -1.59 -1.24 -0.46
CA GLY A 157 -1.19 -0.88 -1.81
C GLY A 157 -0.55 -1.99 -2.63
N LEU A 158 -0.06 -1.63 -3.83
CA LEU A 158 0.50 -2.57 -4.80
C LEU A 158 1.71 -3.32 -4.28
N SER A 159 2.52 -2.75 -3.37
CA SER A 159 3.65 -3.48 -2.79
C SER A 159 3.23 -4.75 -2.06
N PHE A 160 1.98 -4.84 -1.59
CA PHE A 160 1.40 -6.09 -1.11
C PHE A 160 0.74 -6.88 -2.24
N PHE A 161 0.00 -6.21 -3.12
CA PHE A 161 -0.83 -6.88 -4.13
C PHE A 161 -0.06 -7.43 -5.34
N ASP A 162 1.19 -7.05 -5.58
CA ASP A 162 1.93 -7.36 -6.80
C ASP A 162 2.08 -8.87 -7.08
N ARG A 163 1.97 -9.72 -6.05
CA ARG A 163 2.00 -11.19 -6.15
C ARG A 163 0.63 -11.85 -6.28
N PHE A 164 -0.43 -11.06 -6.29
CA PHE A 164 -1.80 -11.56 -6.38
C PHE A 164 -2.51 -11.02 -7.61
N MET A 165 -3.39 -11.83 -8.18
CA MET A 165 -4.50 -11.32 -8.96
C MET A 165 -5.54 -10.81 -7.97
N VAL A 166 -5.95 -9.56 -8.14
CA VAL A 166 -6.85 -8.86 -7.22
C VAL A 166 -8.20 -8.66 -7.89
N ARG A 167 -9.26 -9.10 -7.23
CA ARG A 167 -10.63 -8.81 -7.63
C ARG A 167 -11.41 -8.25 -6.46
N LEU A 168 -12.01 -7.09 -6.65
CA LEU A 168 -12.89 -6.45 -5.67
C LEU A 168 -14.34 -6.71 -6.06
N ASP A 169 -15.06 -7.45 -5.21
CA ASP A 169 -16.50 -7.70 -5.38
C ASP A 169 -17.29 -6.70 -4.54
N HIS A 170 -17.78 -5.66 -5.22
CA HIS A 170 -18.56 -4.59 -4.59
C HIS A 170 -19.92 -5.09 -4.09
N SER A 171 -20.49 -6.12 -4.70
CA SER A 171 -21.82 -6.63 -4.37
C SER A 171 -21.79 -7.51 -3.12
N GLN A 172 -20.72 -8.26 -2.95
CA GLN A 172 -20.52 -9.16 -1.81
C GLN A 172 -19.65 -8.54 -0.71
N HIS A 173 -19.12 -7.32 -0.93
CA HIS A 173 -18.18 -6.67 -0.01
C HIS A 173 -16.96 -7.55 0.28
N GLN A 174 -16.34 -8.07 -0.79
CA GLN A 174 -15.23 -9.02 -0.68
C GLN A 174 -14.04 -8.62 -1.55
N LEU A 175 -12.87 -8.87 -1.02
CA LEU A 175 -11.60 -8.82 -1.74
C LEU A 175 -11.14 -10.25 -2.00
N HIS A 176 -10.92 -10.57 -3.27
CA HIS A 176 -10.39 -11.85 -3.70
C HIS A 176 -8.92 -11.70 -4.08
N LEU A 177 -8.08 -12.53 -3.50
CA LEU A 177 -6.64 -12.56 -3.74
C LEU A 177 -6.23 -13.96 -4.19
N THR A 178 -5.90 -14.10 -5.46
CA THR A 178 -5.39 -15.35 -6.02
C THR A 178 -3.90 -15.20 -6.26
N PRO A 179 -3.04 -16.06 -5.69
CA PRO A 179 -1.60 -16.01 -5.94
C PRO A 179 -1.30 -16.12 -7.45
N LYS A 180 -0.41 -15.26 -7.94
CA LYS A 180 0.10 -15.40 -9.31
C LYS A 180 1.06 -16.58 -9.37
N SER A 181 0.90 -17.44 -10.37
CA SER A 181 1.92 -18.46 -10.68
C SER A 181 3.24 -17.77 -11.03
N SER A 182 4.32 -18.25 -10.42
CA SER A 182 5.68 -17.77 -10.67
C SER A 182 6.19 -18.25 -12.01
#